data_af2a2c01baa2290a165819536b550b4a
#
_entry.id   af2a2c01baa2290a165819536b550b4a
#
_cell.length_a   1.000
_cell.length_b   1.000
_cell.length_c   1.000
_cell.angle_alpha   90.00
_cell.angle_beta   90.00
_cell.angle_gamma   90.00
#
_symmetry.space_group_name_H-M   'P 1'
#
loop_
_entity.id
_entity.type
_entity.pdbx_description
1 polymer ?
#
loop_
_entity_poly.entity_id
_entity_poly.type
_entity_poly.pdbx_seq_one_letter_code
_entity_poly.pdbx_strand_id
1 'polypeptide(L)'
;MDNLVSIITPCYNSEKYIDDCVNSVIAQSYNKWEMIIVDDCSSDASVEKIMLLSNIDSRIRIIKLEENHGAAEARNIALEDANGSFIAFLDADDFWEPIKLECQINYMTKKNIAFSFTSYTITSQSGDKTKNVVRAPKEISYNSYLKNTIIGCLTVVINRKITGSFQFPKIKSSHDMALWLEIMKRGYNAYGLQTSYANYRIVSTSNTSNKLH
;
A
#
# COMPACT_ATOMS: atom_id res chain seq x y z
N MET A 1 11.10 9.09 19.27
CA MET A 1 11.35 8.03 18.25
C MET A 1 10.86 8.57 16.92
N ASP A 2 11.62 8.39 15.88
CA ASP A 2 11.20 8.83 14.56
C ASP A 2 10.22 7.79 13.99
N ASN A 3 8.95 8.17 13.83
CA ASN A 3 7.88 7.32 13.30
C ASN A 3 7.64 7.66 11.82
N LEU A 4 8.71 7.89 11.04
CA LEU A 4 8.62 8.10 9.61
C LEU A 4 7.94 6.89 8.95
N VAL A 5 7.00 7.17 8.06
CA VAL A 5 6.30 6.18 7.24
C VAL A 5 6.83 6.28 5.82
N SER A 6 7.40 5.20 5.28
CA SER A 6 7.68 5.10 3.84
C SER A 6 6.49 4.46 3.14
N ILE A 7 5.92 5.17 2.20
CA ILE A 7 4.79 4.73 1.38
C ILE A 7 5.35 4.19 0.07
N ILE A 8 5.11 2.92 -0.19
CA ILE A 8 5.66 2.16 -1.32
C ILE A 8 4.60 2.06 -2.41
N THR A 9 4.88 2.63 -3.57
CA THR A 9 3.92 2.71 -4.66
C THR A 9 4.54 2.23 -5.97
N PRO A 10 4.20 1.02 -6.45
CA PRO A 10 4.51 0.61 -7.81
C PRO A 10 3.58 1.34 -8.79
N CYS A 11 4.12 1.81 -9.89
CA CYS A 11 3.37 2.50 -10.95
C CYS A 11 3.69 1.87 -12.30
N TYR A 12 2.65 1.56 -13.07
CA TYR A 12 2.76 1.16 -14.47
C TYR A 12 1.51 1.56 -15.23
N ASN A 13 1.65 2.45 -16.22
CA ASN A 13 0.56 2.95 -17.07
C ASN A 13 -0.66 3.41 -16.25
N SER A 14 -0.43 4.30 -15.29
CA SER A 14 -1.42 4.75 -14.31
C SER A 14 -1.80 6.23 -14.46
N GLU A 15 -1.59 6.83 -15.64
CA GLU A 15 -1.84 8.27 -15.90
C GLU A 15 -3.22 8.76 -15.46
N LYS A 16 -4.24 7.87 -15.48
CA LYS A 16 -5.62 8.21 -15.13
C LYS A 16 -5.87 8.28 -13.63
N TYR A 17 -4.99 7.68 -12.81
CA TYR A 17 -5.26 7.42 -11.40
C TYR A 17 -4.19 8.00 -10.47
N ILE A 18 -2.96 8.18 -10.97
CA ILE A 18 -1.82 8.56 -10.16
C ILE A 18 -2.00 9.89 -9.43
N ASP A 19 -2.73 10.84 -10.02
CA ASP A 19 -3.04 12.12 -9.37
C ASP A 19 -3.88 11.91 -8.11
N ASP A 20 -4.94 11.09 -8.17
CA ASP A 20 -5.78 10.77 -7.02
C ASP A 20 -4.99 10.05 -5.92
N CYS A 21 -4.16 9.09 -6.32
CA CYS A 21 -3.29 8.33 -5.43
C CYS A 21 -2.37 9.27 -4.64
N VAL A 22 -1.57 10.08 -5.32
CA VAL A 22 -0.59 10.98 -4.71
C VAL A 22 -1.27 12.08 -3.89
N ASN A 23 -2.33 12.70 -4.41
CA ASN A 23 -3.08 13.72 -3.68
C ASN A 23 -3.69 13.18 -2.39
N SER A 24 -4.11 11.92 -2.35
CA SER A 24 -4.60 11.27 -1.13
C SER A 24 -3.53 11.11 -0.05
N VAL A 25 -2.27 11.01 -0.45
CA VAL A 25 -1.11 10.97 0.46
C VAL A 25 -0.74 12.38 0.93
N ILE A 26 -0.73 13.36 0.03
CA ILE A 26 -0.50 14.78 0.39
C ILE A 26 -1.54 15.26 1.40
N ALA A 27 -2.79 14.82 1.26
CA ALA A 27 -3.91 15.17 2.15
C ALA A 27 -3.90 14.47 3.51
N GLN A 28 -2.91 13.60 3.82
CA GLN A 28 -2.85 12.92 5.11
C GLN A 28 -2.63 13.91 6.26
N SER A 29 -3.41 13.76 7.33
CA SER A 29 -3.23 14.52 8.58
C SER A 29 -1.91 14.19 9.30
N TYR A 30 -1.35 13.02 9.05
CA TYR A 30 -0.04 12.58 9.55
C TYR A 30 1.08 13.08 8.63
N ASN A 31 1.94 13.98 9.09
CA ASN A 31 2.91 14.68 8.25
C ASN A 31 4.30 14.02 8.14
N LYS A 32 4.60 12.97 8.93
CA LYS A 32 5.90 12.29 8.93
C LYS A 32 5.90 11.11 7.97
N TRP A 33 5.90 11.39 6.67
CA TRP A 33 5.96 10.38 5.63
C TRP A 33 6.89 10.78 4.50
N GLU A 34 7.38 9.81 3.78
CA GLU A 34 7.95 9.89 2.44
C GLU A 34 7.17 8.95 1.53
N MET A 35 7.06 9.27 0.26
CA MET A 35 6.44 8.42 -0.76
C MET A 35 7.45 8.08 -1.83
N ILE A 36 7.66 6.79 -2.07
CA ILE A 36 8.60 6.27 -3.07
C ILE A 36 7.78 5.59 -4.14
N ILE A 37 7.72 6.23 -5.31
CA ILE A 37 7.00 5.73 -6.48
C ILE A 37 8.03 5.12 -7.41
N VAL A 38 7.89 3.83 -7.71
CA VAL A 38 8.73 3.14 -8.69
C VAL A 38 7.91 2.96 -9.96
N ASP A 39 8.30 3.69 -11.00
CA ASP A 39 7.71 3.55 -12.32
C ASP A 39 8.35 2.37 -13.05
N ASP A 40 7.54 1.37 -13.34
CA ASP A 40 7.93 0.10 -13.94
C ASP A 40 7.88 0.15 -15.48
N CYS A 41 8.56 1.16 -16.06
CA CYS A 41 8.65 1.40 -17.50
C CYS A 41 7.29 1.76 -18.14
N SER A 42 6.60 2.79 -17.60
CA SER A 42 5.35 3.30 -18.20
C SER A 42 5.58 3.93 -19.56
N SER A 43 4.61 3.76 -20.46
CA SER A 43 4.58 4.34 -21.81
C SER A 43 3.54 5.46 -21.96
N ASP A 44 2.76 5.74 -20.91
CA ASP A 44 1.77 6.81 -20.84
C ASP A 44 2.32 8.06 -20.10
N ALA A 45 1.48 9.03 -19.76
CA ALA A 45 1.88 10.24 -19.05
C ALA A 45 2.12 10.06 -17.55
N SER A 46 2.21 8.83 -17.00
CA SER A 46 2.40 8.57 -15.56
C SER A 46 3.64 9.27 -15.02
N VAL A 47 4.79 9.08 -15.68
CA VAL A 47 6.08 9.66 -15.25
C VAL A 47 6.03 11.19 -15.21
N GLU A 48 5.46 11.82 -16.25
CA GLU A 48 5.34 13.27 -16.32
C GLU A 48 4.52 13.82 -15.15
N LYS A 49 3.38 13.21 -14.85
CA LYS A 49 2.51 13.60 -13.73
C LYS A 49 3.20 13.43 -12.38
N ILE A 50 3.89 12.31 -12.14
CA ILE A 50 4.63 12.08 -10.89
C ILE A 50 5.74 13.13 -10.72
N MET A 51 6.46 13.47 -11.80
CA MET A 51 7.50 14.50 -11.74
C MET A 51 6.92 15.88 -11.40
N LEU A 52 5.76 16.25 -11.92
CA LEU A 52 5.07 17.48 -11.54
C LEU A 52 4.70 17.48 -10.05
N LEU A 53 4.16 16.38 -9.54
CA LEU A 53 3.78 16.24 -8.14
C LEU A 53 5.00 16.24 -7.20
N SER A 54 6.11 15.61 -7.59
CA SER A 54 7.36 15.62 -6.82
C SER A 54 8.01 17.01 -6.73
N ASN A 55 7.79 17.88 -7.71
CA ASN A 55 8.21 19.27 -7.65
C ASN A 55 7.37 20.12 -6.67
N ILE A 56 6.13 19.71 -6.40
CA ILE A 56 5.23 20.38 -5.44
C ILE A 56 5.55 19.94 -4.00
N ASP A 57 5.86 18.66 -3.79
CA ASP A 57 6.13 18.10 -2.45
C ASP A 57 7.40 17.24 -2.48
N SER A 58 8.47 17.74 -1.85
CA SER A 58 9.79 17.10 -1.81
C SER A 58 9.83 15.74 -1.06
N ARG A 59 8.76 15.38 -0.36
CA ARG A 59 8.61 14.07 0.28
C ARG A 59 8.28 12.97 -0.73
N ILE A 60 7.94 13.32 -1.98
CA ILE A 60 7.62 12.40 -3.07
C ILE A 60 8.85 12.21 -3.93
N ARG A 61 9.27 10.97 -4.11
CA ARG A 61 10.41 10.60 -4.97
C ARG A 61 9.96 9.59 -6.02
N ILE A 62 10.54 9.70 -7.22
CA ILE A 62 10.32 8.75 -8.31
C ILE A 62 11.63 8.02 -8.64
N ILE A 63 11.52 6.70 -8.83
CA ILE A 63 12.55 5.84 -9.40
C ILE A 63 11.97 5.31 -10.71
N LYS A 64 12.67 5.51 -11.82
CA LYS A 64 12.24 5.03 -13.14
C LYS A 64 13.03 3.81 -13.54
N LEU A 65 12.34 2.74 -13.95
CA LEU A 65 12.96 1.54 -14.49
C LEU A 65 13.00 1.60 -16.01
N GLU A 66 14.04 1.02 -16.60
CA GLU A 66 14.21 0.96 -18.05
C GLU A 66 13.43 -0.20 -18.70
N GLU A 67 13.09 -1.21 -17.88
CA GLU A 67 12.34 -2.39 -18.28
C GLU A 67 11.24 -2.71 -17.28
N ASN A 68 10.16 -3.35 -17.73
CA ASN A 68 9.06 -3.79 -16.86
C ASN A 68 9.44 -5.09 -16.13
N HIS A 69 9.55 -5.01 -14.80
CA HIS A 69 9.88 -6.12 -13.90
C HIS A 69 8.69 -6.63 -13.08
N GLY A 70 7.56 -5.91 -13.14
CA GLY A 70 6.33 -6.21 -12.40
C GLY A 70 6.29 -5.60 -11.01
N ALA A 71 5.07 -5.47 -10.48
CA ALA A 71 4.78 -4.73 -9.25
C ALA A 71 5.54 -5.25 -8.00
N ALA A 72 5.88 -6.54 -7.93
CA ALA A 72 6.63 -7.09 -6.80
C ALA A 72 8.06 -6.56 -6.75
N GLU A 73 8.75 -6.55 -7.90
CA GLU A 73 10.11 -6.01 -8.00
C GLU A 73 10.14 -4.49 -7.82
N ALA A 74 9.19 -3.77 -8.42
CA ALA A 74 9.04 -2.33 -8.20
C ALA A 74 8.87 -2.00 -6.70
N ARG A 75 8.07 -2.79 -5.95
CA ARG A 75 7.95 -2.63 -4.50
C ARG A 75 9.26 -2.94 -3.76
N ASN A 76 10.01 -3.96 -4.19
CA ASN A 76 11.30 -4.30 -3.56
C ASN A 76 12.33 -3.18 -3.74
N ILE A 77 12.43 -2.60 -4.92
CA ILE A 77 13.29 -1.45 -5.20
C ILE A 77 12.91 -0.25 -4.30
N ALA A 78 11.60 0.02 -4.15
CA ALA A 78 11.14 1.07 -3.25
C ALA A 78 11.43 0.75 -1.77
N LEU A 79 11.35 -0.52 -1.35
CA LEU A 79 11.67 -0.96 0.02
C LEU A 79 13.16 -0.78 0.35
N GLU A 80 14.06 -0.98 -0.61
CA GLU A 80 15.51 -0.77 -0.45
C GLU A 80 15.84 0.71 -0.22
N ASP A 81 15.10 1.62 -0.88
CA ASP A 81 15.28 3.07 -0.77
C ASP A 81 14.51 3.70 0.42
N ALA A 82 13.69 2.91 1.12
CA ALA A 82 12.83 3.37 2.20
C ALA A 82 13.59 3.64 3.50
N ASN A 83 13.39 4.84 4.10
CA ASN A 83 14.03 5.26 5.35
C ASN A 83 13.10 5.12 6.58
N GLY A 84 11.79 5.02 6.37
CA GLY A 84 10.79 4.97 7.43
C GLY A 84 10.90 3.74 8.33
N SER A 85 10.57 3.89 9.58
CA SER A 85 10.40 2.76 10.51
C SER A 85 9.06 2.02 10.30
N PHE A 86 8.11 2.69 9.69
CA PHE A 86 6.85 2.10 9.24
C PHE A 86 6.84 2.04 7.71
N ILE A 87 6.39 0.92 7.18
CA ILE A 87 6.21 0.72 5.74
C ILE A 87 4.72 0.59 5.46
N ALA A 88 4.20 1.44 4.58
CA ALA A 88 2.84 1.38 4.07
C ALA A 88 2.86 1.11 2.56
N PHE A 89 1.81 0.49 2.05
CA PHE A 89 1.70 0.17 0.62
C PHE A 89 0.47 0.85 0.03
N LEU A 90 0.63 1.44 -1.16
CA LEU A 90 -0.46 2.05 -1.91
C LEU A 90 -0.21 1.83 -3.40
N ASP A 91 -1.11 1.14 -4.07
CA ASP A 91 -1.02 0.94 -5.51
C ASP A 91 -1.47 2.22 -6.25
N ALA A 92 -0.90 2.48 -7.42
CA ALA A 92 -1.06 3.76 -8.14
C ALA A 92 -2.50 4.05 -8.62
N ASP A 93 -3.38 3.05 -8.61
CA ASP A 93 -4.80 3.16 -8.96
C ASP A 93 -5.74 3.30 -7.75
N ASP A 94 -5.19 3.20 -6.52
CA ASP A 94 -5.93 3.28 -5.26
C ASP A 94 -5.73 4.63 -4.56
N PHE A 95 -6.50 4.90 -3.50
CA PHE A 95 -6.36 6.13 -2.71
C PHE A 95 -6.82 5.95 -1.26
N TRP A 96 -6.35 6.83 -0.36
CA TRP A 96 -6.59 6.77 1.07
C TRP A 96 -7.53 7.86 1.58
N GLU A 97 -8.15 7.58 2.75
CA GLU A 97 -8.83 8.62 3.54
C GLU A 97 -7.80 9.50 4.28
N PRO A 98 -8.06 10.79 4.48
CA PRO A 98 -7.08 11.74 5.01
C PRO A 98 -6.50 11.40 6.40
N ILE A 99 -7.20 10.63 7.21
CA ILE A 99 -6.78 10.28 8.58
C ILE A 99 -6.20 8.86 8.72
N LYS A 100 -5.98 8.15 7.60
CA LYS A 100 -5.54 6.75 7.63
C LYS A 100 -4.22 6.56 8.37
N LEU A 101 -3.19 7.29 7.98
CA LEU A 101 -1.87 7.12 8.59
C LEU A 101 -1.89 7.51 10.07
N GLU A 102 -2.53 8.60 10.43
CA GLU A 102 -2.64 9.04 11.82
C GLU A 102 -3.30 7.97 12.70
N CYS A 103 -4.47 7.46 12.30
CA CYS A 103 -5.17 6.43 13.05
C CYS A 103 -4.36 5.14 13.16
N GLN A 104 -3.74 4.70 12.08
CA GLN A 104 -3.03 3.42 12.03
C GLN A 104 -1.69 3.49 12.77
N ILE A 105 -0.90 4.55 12.61
CA ILE A 105 0.37 4.73 13.33
C ILE A 105 0.13 4.91 14.84
N ASN A 106 -0.86 5.71 15.24
CA ASN A 106 -1.21 5.86 16.66
C ASN A 106 -1.65 4.51 17.29
N TYR A 107 -2.46 3.73 16.57
CA TYR A 107 -2.88 2.41 17.01
C TYR A 107 -1.69 1.46 17.20
N MET A 108 -0.80 1.40 16.19
CA MET A 108 0.38 0.51 16.22
C MET A 108 1.36 0.92 17.31
N THR A 109 1.63 2.21 17.45
CA THR A 109 2.57 2.73 18.47
C THR A 109 2.04 2.48 19.88
N LYS A 110 0.76 2.81 20.14
CA LYS A 110 0.14 2.65 21.47
C LYS A 110 0.13 1.21 21.95
N LYS A 111 -0.03 0.25 21.02
CA LYS A 111 -0.16 -1.19 21.34
C LYS A 111 1.08 -2.02 21.01
N ASN A 112 2.17 -1.39 20.54
CA ASN A 112 3.38 -2.06 20.09
C ASN A 112 3.11 -3.15 19.03
N ILE A 113 2.31 -2.80 18.01
CA ILE A 113 1.88 -3.73 16.96
C ILE A 113 2.90 -3.72 15.80
N ALA A 114 3.29 -4.92 15.36
CA ALA A 114 4.22 -5.12 14.25
C ALA A 114 3.56 -5.02 12.88
N PHE A 115 2.32 -5.50 12.74
CA PHE A 115 1.59 -5.60 11.49
C PHE A 115 0.13 -5.20 11.69
N SER A 116 -0.32 -4.15 10.97
CA SER A 116 -1.71 -3.73 10.98
C SER A 116 -2.28 -3.55 9.58
N PHE A 117 -3.60 -3.60 9.48
CA PHE A 117 -4.34 -3.34 8.25
C PHE A 117 -5.69 -2.68 8.59
N THR A 118 -6.41 -2.19 7.58
CA THR A 118 -7.71 -1.53 7.78
C THR A 118 -8.79 -2.18 6.94
N SER A 119 -10.07 -1.88 7.23
CA SER A 119 -11.12 -2.07 6.25
C SER A 119 -10.88 -1.16 5.04
N TYR A 120 -11.48 -1.52 3.90
CA TYR A 120 -11.43 -0.69 2.70
C TYR A 120 -12.76 -0.71 1.96
N THR A 121 -13.02 0.36 1.24
CA THR A 121 -14.21 0.52 0.39
C THR A 121 -13.85 0.20 -1.04
N ILE A 122 -14.71 -0.53 -1.74
CA ILE A 122 -14.59 -0.75 -3.17
C ILE A 122 -15.15 0.48 -3.89
N THR A 123 -14.38 1.02 -4.85
CA THR A 123 -14.79 2.16 -5.66
C THR A 123 -14.93 1.79 -7.13
N SER A 124 -15.69 2.59 -7.86
CA SER A 124 -15.77 2.49 -9.32
C SER A 124 -14.43 2.91 -9.97
N GLN A 125 -14.32 2.75 -11.27
CA GLN A 125 -13.15 3.23 -12.02
C GLN A 125 -12.98 4.75 -11.94
N SER A 126 -14.07 5.52 -11.79
CA SER A 126 -14.05 6.98 -11.57
C SER A 126 -13.68 7.37 -10.12
N GLY A 127 -13.59 6.43 -9.20
CA GLY A 127 -13.31 6.68 -7.78
C GLY A 127 -14.56 6.86 -6.92
N ASP A 128 -15.76 6.71 -7.49
CA ASP A 128 -17.01 6.82 -6.72
C ASP A 128 -17.13 5.65 -5.74
N LYS A 129 -17.37 5.97 -4.47
CA LYS A 129 -17.51 4.95 -3.42
C LYS A 129 -18.78 4.13 -3.62
N THR A 130 -18.63 2.81 -3.63
CA THR A 130 -19.76 1.89 -3.60
C THR A 130 -20.21 1.60 -2.16
N LYS A 131 -21.30 0.83 -2.00
CA LYS A 131 -21.72 0.34 -0.67
C LYS A 131 -20.90 -0.86 -0.20
N ASN A 132 -19.99 -1.37 -1.03
CA ASN A 132 -19.22 -2.58 -0.74
C ASN A 132 -17.98 -2.22 0.08
N VAL A 133 -17.96 -2.68 1.32
CA VAL A 133 -16.84 -2.51 2.25
C VAL A 133 -16.32 -3.89 2.64
N VAL A 134 -15.03 -4.12 2.42
CA VAL A 134 -14.33 -5.28 2.95
C VAL A 134 -13.91 -4.96 4.38
N ARG A 135 -14.51 -5.66 5.34
CA ARG A 135 -14.34 -5.37 6.77
C ARG A 135 -13.15 -6.13 7.35
N ALA A 136 -12.23 -5.41 7.97
CA ALA A 136 -11.11 -5.97 8.67
C ALA A 136 -11.59 -6.66 9.97
N PRO A 137 -11.30 -7.94 10.22
CA PRO A 137 -11.41 -8.52 11.55
C PRO A 137 -10.40 -7.86 12.50
N LYS A 138 -10.66 -7.92 13.81
CA LYS A 138 -9.79 -7.29 14.83
C LYS A 138 -8.36 -7.85 14.82
N GLU A 139 -8.24 -9.14 14.52
CA GLU A 139 -6.96 -9.85 14.51
C GLU A 139 -7.04 -11.04 13.53
N ILE A 140 -5.92 -11.30 12.85
CA ILE A 140 -5.74 -12.47 11.97
C ILE A 140 -4.41 -13.14 12.34
N SER A 141 -4.46 -14.42 12.65
CA SER A 141 -3.29 -15.29 12.81
C SER A 141 -2.88 -15.94 11.49
N TYR A 142 -1.66 -16.49 11.43
CA TYR A 142 -1.17 -17.27 10.28
C TYR A 142 -2.18 -18.31 9.78
N ASN A 143 -2.69 -19.16 10.71
CA ASN A 143 -3.63 -20.22 10.35
C ASN A 143 -4.99 -19.70 9.86
N SER A 144 -5.43 -18.54 10.36
CA SER A 144 -6.67 -17.91 9.93
C SER A 144 -6.50 -17.30 8.54
N TYR A 145 -5.35 -16.70 8.25
CA TYR A 145 -5.06 -16.07 6.97
C TYR A 145 -4.92 -17.10 5.82
N LEU A 146 -4.38 -18.28 6.09
CA LEU A 146 -4.35 -19.40 5.13
C LEU A 146 -5.76 -19.80 4.64
N LYS A 147 -6.79 -19.59 5.46
CA LYS A 147 -8.19 -19.93 5.12
C LYS A 147 -8.93 -18.80 4.43
N ASN A 148 -8.53 -17.56 4.69
CA ASN A 148 -9.20 -16.38 4.15
C ASN A 148 -8.22 -15.21 4.00
N THR A 149 -7.87 -14.88 2.76
CA THR A 149 -6.88 -13.86 2.38
C THR A 149 -7.51 -12.48 2.23
N ILE A 150 -8.09 -11.95 3.31
CA ILE A 150 -8.88 -10.69 3.31
C ILE A 150 -8.03 -9.41 3.36
N ILE A 151 -6.72 -9.49 3.58
CA ILE A 151 -5.85 -8.32 3.74
C ILE A 151 -5.49 -7.73 2.38
N GLY A 152 -6.06 -6.58 2.05
CA GLY A 152 -5.68 -5.83 0.84
C GLY A 152 -4.37 -5.07 1.03
N CYS A 153 -3.49 -5.08 0.02
CA CYS A 153 -2.16 -4.46 0.07
C CYS A 153 -2.22 -2.98 0.47
N LEU A 154 -3.14 -2.21 -0.12
CA LEU A 154 -3.36 -0.77 0.14
C LEU A 154 -3.72 -0.44 1.60
N THR A 155 -4.09 -1.45 2.40
CA THR A 155 -4.53 -1.25 3.80
C THR A 155 -3.42 -1.43 4.81
N VAL A 156 -2.31 -2.05 4.40
CA VAL A 156 -1.27 -2.57 5.30
C VAL A 156 -0.29 -1.49 5.73
N VAL A 157 0.10 -1.56 7.01
CA VAL A 157 1.28 -0.90 7.58
C VAL A 157 2.06 -1.91 8.42
N ILE A 158 3.38 -1.95 8.22
CA ILE A 158 4.32 -2.82 8.93
C ILE A 158 5.33 -1.96 9.69
N ASN A 159 5.56 -2.27 10.96
CA ASN A 159 6.63 -1.70 11.77
C ASN A 159 7.91 -2.53 11.60
N ARG A 160 8.80 -2.12 10.69
CA ARG A 160 10.03 -2.88 10.40
C ARG A 160 11.07 -2.84 11.52
N LYS A 161 10.91 -1.96 12.53
CA LYS A 161 11.74 -2.05 13.76
C LYS A 161 11.41 -3.31 14.58
N ILE A 162 10.19 -3.82 14.45
CA ILE A 162 9.76 -5.05 15.15
C ILE A 162 9.97 -6.27 14.24
N THR A 163 9.53 -6.19 12.98
CA THR A 163 9.59 -7.35 12.05
C THR A 163 10.97 -7.59 11.46
N GLY A 164 11.86 -6.61 11.46
CA GLY A 164 13.07 -6.61 10.65
C GLY A 164 12.75 -6.32 9.17
N SER A 165 13.76 -6.50 8.31
CA SER A 165 13.63 -6.35 6.86
C SER A 165 12.80 -7.48 6.24
N PHE A 166 12.16 -7.17 5.13
CA PHE A 166 11.38 -8.11 4.32
C PHE A 166 11.36 -7.66 2.87
N GLN A 167 11.07 -8.58 1.96
CA GLN A 167 10.93 -8.33 0.53
C GLN A 167 9.75 -9.13 -0.01
N PHE A 168 9.14 -8.65 -1.09
CA PHE A 168 8.15 -9.41 -1.83
C PHE A 168 8.82 -10.59 -2.52
N PRO A 169 8.25 -11.80 -2.44
CA PRO A 169 8.81 -12.95 -3.12
C PRO A 169 8.66 -12.81 -4.65
N LYS A 170 9.65 -13.30 -5.40
CA LYS A 170 9.64 -13.32 -6.87
C LYS A 170 8.71 -14.42 -7.40
N ILE A 171 7.41 -14.23 -7.23
CA ILE A 171 6.36 -15.11 -7.73
C ILE A 171 5.43 -14.35 -8.67
N LYS A 172 4.78 -15.05 -9.57
CA LYS A 172 4.01 -14.47 -10.68
C LYS A 172 2.74 -13.71 -10.21
N SER A 173 2.13 -14.14 -9.10
CA SER A 173 0.90 -13.54 -8.56
C SER A 173 0.79 -13.78 -7.06
N SER A 174 -0.08 -13.02 -6.36
CA SER A 174 -0.32 -13.16 -4.91
C SER A 174 0.94 -12.96 -4.04
N HIS A 175 1.88 -12.14 -4.54
CA HIS A 175 3.13 -11.85 -3.85
C HIS A 175 2.91 -11.11 -2.52
N ASP A 176 1.87 -10.31 -2.41
CA ASP A 176 1.41 -9.66 -1.17
C ASP A 176 0.95 -10.69 -0.13
N MET A 177 0.08 -11.62 -0.53
CA MET A 177 -0.37 -12.73 0.33
C MET A 177 0.81 -13.54 0.86
N ALA A 178 1.77 -13.88 0.00
CA ALA A 178 2.93 -14.66 0.37
C ALA A 178 3.82 -13.90 1.37
N LEU A 179 4.02 -12.59 1.19
CA LEU A 179 4.76 -11.76 2.15
C LEU A 179 4.03 -11.68 3.49
N TRP A 180 2.70 -11.51 3.50
CA TRP A 180 1.94 -11.50 4.76
C TRP A 180 2.06 -12.81 5.51
N LEU A 181 1.99 -13.94 4.81
CA LEU A 181 2.22 -15.27 5.41
C LEU A 181 3.64 -15.42 5.97
N GLU A 182 4.66 -14.92 5.28
CA GLU A 182 6.03 -14.96 5.77
C GLU A 182 6.19 -14.16 7.08
N ILE A 183 5.65 -12.94 7.13
CA ILE A 183 5.68 -12.11 8.35
C ILE A 183 4.92 -12.79 9.49
N MET A 184 3.73 -13.33 9.22
CA MET A 184 2.95 -14.02 10.24
C MET A 184 3.63 -15.31 10.73
N LYS A 185 4.35 -16.04 9.86
CA LYS A 185 5.13 -17.23 10.22
C LYS A 185 6.27 -16.91 11.18
N ARG A 186 6.78 -15.66 11.18
CA ARG A 186 7.76 -15.16 12.16
C ARG A 186 7.14 -14.89 13.55
N GLY A 187 5.83 -15.14 13.74
CA GLY A 187 5.11 -14.98 15.00
C GLY A 187 4.30 -13.69 15.13
N TYR A 188 4.16 -12.89 14.08
CA TYR A 188 3.40 -11.64 14.12
C TYR A 188 1.99 -11.82 13.58
N ASN A 189 0.97 -11.65 14.45
CA ASN A 189 -0.41 -11.55 13.99
C ASN A 189 -0.66 -10.19 13.31
N ALA A 190 -1.60 -10.14 12.36
CA ALA A 190 -2.07 -8.90 11.77
C ALA A 190 -3.28 -8.36 12.55
N TYR A 191 -3.25 -7.07 12.89
CA TYR A 191 -4.29 -6.41 13.67
C TYR A 191 -5.07 -5.41 12.82
N GLY A 192 -6.39 -5.57 12.78
CA GLY A 192 -7.29 -4.83 11.91
C GLY A 192 -7.97 -3.64 12.60
N LEU A 193 -7.94 -2.48 11.95
CA LEU A 193 -8.83 -1.35 12.24
C LEU A 193 -10.11 -1.52 11.42
N GLN A 194 -11.26 -1.55 12.09
CA GLN A 194 -12.54 -1.87 11.47
C GLN A 194 -13.15 -0.72 10.65
N THR A 195 -12.61 0.49 10.78
CA THR A 195 -13.00 1.63 9.94
C THR A 195 -12.34 1.54 8.57
N SER A 196 -13.10 1.88 7.52
CA SER A 196 -12.58 1.95 6.16
C SER A 196 -11.76 3.22 5.98
N TYR A 197 -10.45 3.05 5.80
CA TYR A 197 -9.51 4.15 5.59
C TYR A 197 -8.83 4.10 4.21
N ALA A 198 -9.15 3.11 3.40
CA ALA A 198 -8.58 2.93 2.08
C ALA A 198 -9.69 2.66 1.06
N ASN A 199 -9.45 3.04 -0.18
CA ASN A 199 -10.38 2.94 -1.29
C ASN A 199 -9.72 2.13 -2.41
N TYR A 200 -10.25 0.94 -2.65
CA TYR A 200 -9.80 0.03 -3.71
C TYR A 200 -10.57 0.31 -4.99
N ARG A 201 -9.87 0.70 -6.05
CA ARG A 201 -10.47 1.03 -7.34
C ARG A 201 -10.57 -0.21 -8.23
N ILE A 202 -11.76 -0.48 -8.76
CA ILE A 202 -11.94 -1.51 -9.77
C ILE A 202 -11.57 -0.92 -11.13
N VAL A 203 -10.45 -1.37 -11.69
CA VAL A 203 -10.04 -1.03 -13.05
C VAL A 203 -10.18 -2.25 -13.97
N SER A 204 -10.62 -2.04 -15.21
CA SER A 204 -10.90 -3.12 -16.16
C SER A 204 -9.67 -3.98 -16.53
N THR A 205 -8.47 -3.47 -16.29
CA THR A 205 -7.18 -4.13 -16.57
C THR A 205 -6.55 -4.78 -15.34
N SER A 206 -7.16 -4.68 -14.15
CA SER A 206 -6.55 -5.23 -12.93
C SER A 206 -6.58 -6.76 -12.94
N ASN A 207 -5.48 -7.38 -12.48
CA ASN A 207 -5.35 -8.84 -12.32
C ASN A 207 -6.41 -9.46 -11.38
N THR A 208 -7.17 -8.63 -10.67
CA THR A 208 -8.18 -9.05 -9.68
C THR A 208 -9.61 -8.98 -10.24
N SER A 209 -9.84 -8.34 -11.39
CA SER A 209 -11.18 -8.19 -12.00
C SER A 209 -11.87 -9.54 -12.27
N ASN A 210 -11.12 -10.62 -12.46
CA ASN A 210 -11.65 -11.98 -12.70
C ASN A 210 -12.01 -12.77 -11.43
N LYS A 211 -11.86 -12.21 -10.21
CA LYS A 211 -12.11 -12.92 -8.94
C LYS A 211 -13.37 -12.46 -8.19
N LEU A 212 -14.11 -11.48 -8.72
CA LEU A 212 -15.30 -10.89 -8.07
C LEU A 212 -16.62 -11.40 -8.67
N HIS A 213 -16.63 -12.58 -9.30
CA HIS A 213 -17.83 -13.28 -9.77
C HIS A 213 -18.05 -14.56 -8.99
#